data_1ff8b0bb266eba296d390948a9281adc
#
_entry.id   1ff8b0bb266eba296d390948a9281adc
#
_cell.length_a   1.000
_cell.length_b   1.000
_cell.length_c   1.000
_cell.angle_alpha   90.00
_cell.angle_beta   90.00
_cell.angle_gamma   90.00
#
_symmetry.space_group_name_H-M   'P 1'
#
loop_
_entity.id
_entity.type
_entity.pdbx_description
1 polymer ?
#
loop_
_entity_poly.entity_id
_entity_poly.type
_entity_poly.pdbx_seq_one_letter_code
_entity_poly.pdbx_strand_id
1 'polypeptide(L)'
;MMGSVKRILTFVLYIKSMLTLDPKELATKDLHGYLLSSVGPRPIALASTVDENGRPNLSPYSFFNVFSANPPIAIFSPARRVRNNTTKHTLENVALTKEVVINVVSHSIVEQTSLSSSEFEAGIDEFVKAGFTPIPSDIVKPFRVKESPVQMECVVKEIVSLGTEGGAGNLVICEIVKIHVSEHILDEQQQIDPHKIDLVGRMGANWYCRASGEAIFEVQKPNSKIGIGYDQLPIRIRNSFILSGNDLAKLANFEKIPSQELVEIFKENTDIARVLHAGSDDEETREELHKHAKHLLENNEVEAAWKTLLIDKLNRL
;
A
#
# COMPACT_ATOMS: atom_id res chain seq x y z
N MET A 1 14.56 -34.30 -13.14
CA MET A 1 15.03 -33.44 -14.25
C MET A 1 13.93 -32.66 -14.96
N MET A 2 12.72 -33.21 -15.18
CA MET A 2 11.62 -32.47 -15.86
C MET A 2 11.10 -31.21 -15.13
N GLY A 3 11.14 -31.18 -13.79
CA GLY A 3 10.66 -30.02 -13.03
C GLY A 3 11.56 -28.78 -13.15
N SER A 4 12.86 -28.96 -13.26
CA SER A 4 13.83 -27.85 -13.45
C SER A 4 13.69 -27.21 -14.84
N VAL A 5 13.43 -28.03 -15.86
CA VAL A 5 13.25 -27.55 -17.24
C VAL A 5 11.96 -26.74 -17.39
N LYS A 6 10.86 -27.16 -16.74
CA LYS A 6 9.58 -26.38 -16.74
C LYS A 6 9.73 -25.02 -16.05
N ARG A 7 10.41 -24.95 -14.91
CA ARG A 7 10.67 -23.66 -14.23
C ARG A 7 11.55 -22.74 -15.08
N ILE A 8 12.56 -23.24 -15.73
CA ILE A 8 13.44 -22.47 -16.63
C ILE A 8 12.64 -21.97 -17.85
N LEU A 9 11.81 -22.82 -18.45
CA LEU A 9 10.96 -22.43 -19.57
C LEU A 9 9.90 -21.39 -19.18
N THR A 10 9.26 -21.53 -18.01
CA THR A 10 8.30 -20.55 -17.50
C THR A 10 8.97 -19.21 -17.19
N PHE A 11 10.18 -19.24 -16.61
CA PHE A 11 10.96 -18.03 -16.33
C PHE A 11 11.40 -17.33 -17.63
N VAL A 12 11.85 -18.08 -18.62
CA VAL A 12 12.25 -17.55 -19.94
C VAL A 12 11.04 -17.02 -20.72
N LEU A 13 9.87 -17.67 -20.65
CA LEU A 13 8.63 -17.19 -21.25
C LEU A 13 8.13 -15.91 -20.55
N TYR A 14 8.23 -15.82 -19.22
CA TYR A 14 7.88 -14.63 -18.46
C TYR A 14 8.72 -13.41 -18.87
N ILE A 15 10.04 -13.60 -19.01
CA ILE A 15 10.95 -12.52 -19.47
C ILE A 15 10.61 -12.08 -20.90
N LYS A 16 10.22 -13.02 -21.77
CA LYS A 16 9.83 -12.71 -23.17
C LYS A 16 8.48 -11.98 -23.27
N SER A 17 7.65 -11.98 -22.24
CA SER A 17 6.35 -11.30 -22.22
C SER A 17 6.39 -9.90 -21.58
N MET A 18 7.54 -9.47 -21.05
CA MET A 18 7.69 -8.13 -20.47
C MET A 18 7.93 -7.09 -21.56
N LEU A 19 7.15 -6.00 -21.50
CA LEU A 19 7.42 -4.78 -22.27
C LEU A 19 8.55 -4.01 -21.56
N THR A 20 9.63 -3.76 -22.29
CA THR A 20 10.76 -2.96 -21.80
C THR A 20 10.70 -1.58 -22.45
N LEU A 21 10.76 -0.54 -21.63
CA LEU A 21 10.62 0.86 -22.06
C LEU A 21 11.84 1.66 -21.60
N ASP A 22 12.37 2.50 -22.49
CA ASP A 22 13.32 3.55 -22.12
C ASP A 22 12.53 4.85 -21.82
N PRO A 23 12.59 5.39 -20.59
CA PRO A 23 11.90 6.63 -20.23
C PRO A 23 12.29 7.84 -21.10
N LYS A 24 13.47 7.84 -21.67
CA LYS A 24 13.97 8.94 -22.53
C LYS A 24 13.34 8.94 -23.92
N GLU A 25 12.85 7.80 -24.37
CA GLU A 25 12.22 7.63 -25.68
C GLU A 25 10.71 7.87 -25.66
N LEU A 26 10.12 8.00 -24.46
CA LEU A 26 8.68 8.18 -24.29
C LEU A 26 8.29 9.65 -24.22
N ALA A 27 7.17 9.98 -24.84
CA ALA A 27 6.53 11.27 -24.57
C ALA A 27 6.17 11.40 -23.08
N THR A 28 6.34 12.58 -22.49
CA THR A 28 6.07 12.83 -21.05
C THR A 28 4.70 12.36 -20.63
N LYS A 29 3.67 12.50 -21.47
CA LYS A 29 2.30 12.05 -21.19
C LYS A 29 2.23 10.53 -21.03
N ASP A 30 2.90 9.78 -21.90
CA ASP A 30 2.85 8.31 -21.89
C ASP A 30 3.66 7.75 -20.73
N LEU A 31 4.86 8.30 -20.49
CA LEU A 31 5.67 7.98 -19.33
C LEU A 31 4.89 8.24 -18.02
N HIS A 32 4.22 9.39 -17.92
CA HIS A 32 3.38 9.71 -16.77
C HIS A 32 2.27 8.68 -16.58
N GLY A 33 1.62 8.20 -17.65
CA GLY A 33 0.62 7.14 -17.61
C GLY A 33 1.17 5.83 -17.03
N TYR A 34 2.35 5.39 -17.48
CA TYR A 34 3.03 4.19 -16.94
C TYR A 34 3.38 4.35 -15.47
N LEU A 35 3.99 5.47 -15.09
CA LEU A 35 4.40 5.72 -13.69
C LEU A 35 3.19 5.74 -12.75
N LEU A 36 2.11 6.43 -13.10
CA LEU A 36 0.90 6.49 -12.28
C LEU A 36 0.18 5.14 -12.16
N SER A 37 0.28 4.30 -13.18
CA SER A 37 -0.34 2.97 -13.17
C SER A 37 0.50 1.93 -12.45
N SER A 38 1.82 2.07 -12.46
CA SER A 38 2.76 1.14 -11.83
C SER A 38 2.89 1.36 -10.32
N VAL A 39 2.82 2.62 -9.87
CA VAL A 39 2.98 3.00 -8.46
C VAL A 39 1.62 3.38 -7.89
N GLY A 40 0.95 2.40 -7.32
CA GLY A 40 -0.38 2.57 -6.73
C GLY A 40 -0.73 1.42 -5.77
N PRO A 41 -1.70 1.63 -4.89
CA PRO A 41 -2.48 2.84 -4.66
C PRO A 41 -1.63 3.96 -4.02
N ARG A 42 -1.79 5.19 -4.51
CA ARG A 42 -1.11 6.36 -3.94
C ARG A 42 -2.04 7.07 -2.97
N PRO A 43 -1.59 7.39 -1.74
CA PRO A 43 -2.36 8.22 -0.82
C PRO A 43 -2.56 9.62 -1.41
N ILE A 44 -3.56 10.33 -0.92
CA ILE A 44 -3.95 11.65 -1.42
C ILE A 44 -3.78 12.69 -0.31
N ALA A 45 -2.95 13.69 -0.56
CA ALA A 45 -2.90 14.90 0.24
C ALA A 45 -3.90 15.91 -0.34
N LEU A 46 -5.02 16.15 0.32
CA LEU A 46 -5.87 17.30 0.03
C LEU A 46 -5.24 18.51 0.74
N ALA A 47 -4.41 19.23 -0.02
CA ALA A 47 -3.58 20.32 0.52
C ALA A 47 -4.34 21.63 0.51
N SER A 48 -4.53 22.20 1.70
CA SER A 48 -5.05 23.55 1.91
C SER A 48 -3.92 24.53 2.15
N THR A 49 -3.93 25.64 1.46
CA THR A 49 -2.96 26.74 1.58
C THR A 49 -3.71 28.08 1.58
N VAL A 50 -3.03 29.15 1.95
CA VAL A 50 -3.53 30.52 1.76
C VAL A 50 -2.49 31.34 0.99
N ASP A 51 -2.98 32.31 0.23
CA ASP A 51 -2.09 33.29 -0.40
C ASP A 51 -1.65 34.39 0.61
N GLU A 52 -0.88 35.36 0.16
CA GLU A 52 -0.41 36.50 0.98
C GLU A 52 -1.53 37.32 1.60
N ASN A 53 -2.71 37.31 1.00
CA ASN A 53 -3.90 38.02 1.46
C ASN A 53 -4.83 37.18 2.34
N GLY A 54 -4.44 35.93 2.63
CA GLY A 54 -5.23 34.98 3.42
C GLY A 54 -6.35 34.30 2.64
N ARG A 55 -6.40 34.41 1.29
CA ARG A 55 -7.41 33.73 0.47
C ARG A 55 -7.10 32.23 0.40
N PRO A 56 -8.10 31.38 0.66
CA PRO A 56 -7.87 29.93 0.67
C PRO A 56 -7.67 29.37 -0.73
N ASN A 57 -6.93 28.26 -0.80
CA ASN A 57 -6.78 27.40 -1.96
C ASN A 57 -6.74 25.95 -1.48
N LEU A 58 -7.45 25.07 -2.19
CA LEU A 58 -7.58 23.65 -1.83
C LEU A 58 -7.38 22.78 -3.07
N SER A 59 -6.37 21.88 -3.07
CA SER A 59 -6.09 21.01 -4.21
C SER A 59 -5.51 19.66 -3.79
N PRO A 60 -5.91 18.54 -4.44
CA PRO A 60 -5.39 17.21 -4.13
C PRO A 60 -4.10 16.89 -4.87
N TYR A 61 -3.22 16.14 -4.20
CA TYR A 61 -1.95 15.62 -4.72
C TYR A 61 -1.78 14.16 -4.35
N SER A 62 -1.52 13.31 -5.33
CA SER A 62 -1.27 11.88 -5.11
C SER A 62 0.21 11.47 -5.22
N PHE A 63 1.10 12.40 -5.53
CA PHE A 63 2.52 12.24 -5.21
C PHE A 63 2.73 12.70 -3.77
N PHE A 64 2.44 11.81 -2.83
CA PHE A 64 2.39 12.12 -1.40
C PHE A 64 2.71 10.89 -0.57
N ASN A 65 3.45 11.09 0.52
CA ASN A 65 3.62 10.10 1.59
C ASN A 65 4.20 10.75 2.86
N VAL A 66 4.28 9.94 3.96
CA VAL A 66 5.03 10.25 5.18
C VAL A 66 6.40 9.58 5.08
N PHE A 67 7.48 10.32 5.40
CA PHE A 67 8.86 9.88 5.18
C PHE A 67 9.70 9.79 6.46
N SER A 68 9.24 10.38 7.58
CA SER A 68 9.92 10.31 8.86
C SER A 68 8.92 10.50 10.01
N ALA A 69 9.19 9.84 11.13
CA ALA A 69 8.44 10.02 12.37
C ALA A 69 9.16 10.92 13.39
N ASN A 70 10.50 11.07 13.27
CA ASN A 70 11.28 11.95 14.13
C ASN A 70 12.44 12.61 13.35
N PRO A 71 12.27 13.88 12.91
CA PRO A 71 11.05 14.67 12.97
C PRO A 71 9.93 14.08 12.09
N PRO A 72 8.65 14.41 12.36
CA PRO A 72 7.53 13.90 11.58
C PRO A 72 7.44 14.65 10.24
N ILE A 73 7.84 14.01 9.16
CA ILE A 73 7.93 14.60 7.82
C ILE A 73 6.94 13.96 6.87
N ALA A 74 6.14 14.81 6.24
CA ALA A 74 5.33 14.48 5.06
C ALA A 74 5.89 15.21 3.82
N ILE A 75 5.79 14.56 2.65
CA ILE A 75 6.19 15.17 1.38
C ILE A 75 5.06 15.00 0.39
N PHE A 76 4.67 16.08 -0.28
CA PHE A 76 3.82 16.03 -1.45
C PHE A 76 4.45 16.81 -2.62
N SER A 77 4.05 16.49 -3.85
CA SER A 77 4.71 17.09 -5.03
C SER A 77 3.71 17.67 -6.02
N PRO A 78 3.50 18.98 -6.02
CA PRO A 78 2.83 19.69 -7.10
C PRO A 78 3.71 19.69 -8.35
N ALA A 79 3.30 18.93 -9.39
CA ALA A 79 4.01 18.96 -10.66
C ALA A 79 3.67 20.21 -11.48
N ARG A 80 4.62 20.68 -12.30
CA ARG A 80 4.37 21.69 -13.32
C ARG A 80 3.39 21.16 -14.36
N ARG A 81 2.49 21.99 -14.84
CA ARG A 81 1.50 21.58 -15.86
C ARG A 81 2.19 21.21 -17.16
N VAL A 82 1.94 20.01 -17.68
CA VAL A 82 2.53 19.55 -18.96
C VAL A 82 2.13 20.45 -20.12
N ARG A 83 0.88 20.95 -20.11
CA ARG A 83 0.29 21.72 -21.22
C ARG A 83 0.99 23.06 -21.50
N ASN A 84 1.37 23.80 -20.45
CA ASN A 84 1.85 25.18 -20.56
C ASN A 84 3.02 25.51 -19.64
N ASN A 85 3.60 24.50 -18.98
CA ASN A 85 4.74 24.62 -18.08
C ASN A 85 4.54 25.65 -16.93
N THR A 86 3.30 25.82 -16.45
CA THR A 86 2.99 26.72 -15.33
C THR A 86 3.01 25.97 -13.99
N THR A 87 3.20 26.70 -12.91
CA THR A 87 3.08 26.21 -11.54
C THR A 87 1.60 26.15 -11.10
N LYS A 88 1.35 25.49 -10.00
CA LYS A 88 0.02 25.48 -9.34
C LYS A 88 0.01 26.50 -8.19
N HIS A 89 -1.14 27.09 -7.90
CA HIS A 89 -1.32 28.09 -6.83
C HIS A 89 -0.83 27.55 -5.47
N THR A 90 -1.09 26.26 -5.17
CA THR A 90 -0.56 25.63 -3.95
C THR A 90 0.95 25.75 -3.83
N LEU A 91 1.73 25.54 -4.92
CA LEU A 91 3.18 25.67 -4.89
C LEU A 91 3.62 27.13 -4.65
N GLU A 92 2.95 28.07 -5.27
CA GLU A 92 3.20 29.51 -5.09
C GLU A 92 2.90 29.94 -3.65
N ASN A 93 1.76 29.51 -3.11
CA ASN A 93 1.37 29.79 -1.73
C ASN A 93 2.37 29.23 -0.71
N VAL A 94 2.75 27.94 -0.81
CA VAL A 94 3.70 27.35 0.14
C VAL A 94 5.12 27.91 -0.01
N ALA A 95 5.48 28.43 -1.18
CA ALA A 95 6.76 29.11 -1.36
C ALA A 95 6.81 30.44 -0.57
N LEU A 96 5.68 31.14 -0.49
CA LEU A 96 5.55 32.41 0.23
C LEU A 96 5.30 32.20 1.73
N THR A 97 4.25 31.47 2.08
CA THR A 97 3.73 31.37 3.46
C THR A 97 4.47 30.34 4.30
N LYS A 98 5.09 29.34 3.66
CA LYS A 98 5.73 28.20 4.34
C LYS A 98 4.79 27.37 5.22
N GLU A 99 3.48 27.43 4.94
CA GLU A 99 2.45 26.77 5.72
C GLU A 99 1.50 25.98 4.81
N VAL A 100 1.04 24.83 5.27
CA VAL A 100 0.07 23.98 4.58
C VAL A 100 -0.68 23.11 5.58
N VAL A 101 -1.96 22.81 5.31
CA VAL A 101 -2.68 21.74 5.99
C VAL A 101 -2.87 20.59 5.00
N ILE A 102 -2.46 19.40 5.38
CA ILE A 102 -2.68 18.18 4.63
C ILE A 102 -3.89 17.47 5.26
N ASN A 103 -4.97 17.36 4.49
CA ASN A 103 -6.20 16.66 4.89
C ASN A 103 -6.23 15.30 4.22
N VAL A 104 -6.43 14.24 5.01
CA VAL A 104 -6.51 12.86 4.52
C VAL A 104 -7.85 12.62 3.83
N VAL A 105 -7.84 11.90 2.73
CA VAL A 105 -9.03 11.66 1.91
C VAL A 105 -9.61 10.28 2.19
N SER A 106 -10.82 10.25 2.73
CA SER A 106 -11.66 9.05 2.85
C SER A 106 -12.59 8.90 1.65
N HIS A 107 -13.22 7.73 1.53
CA HIS A 107 -14.19 7.47 0.47
C HIS A 107 -15.38 8.45 0.48
N SER A 108 -15.81 8.89 1.66
CA SER A 108 -16.95 9.78 1.82
C SER A 108 -16.77 11.18 1.18
N ILE A 109 -15.51 11.60 0.94
CA ILE A 109 -15.18 12.93 0.40
C ILE A 109 -14.42 12.87 -0.93
N VAL A 110 -14.31 11.69 -1.56
CA VAL A 110 -13.47 11.50 -2.76
C VAL A 110 -13.96 12.29 -3.98
N GLU A 111 -15.28 12.38 -4.20
CA GLU A 111 -15.83 13.12 -5.32
C GLU A 111 -15.65 14.63 -5.15
N GLN A 112 -15.86 15.17 -3.94
CA GLN A 112 -15.57 16.56 -3.61
C GLN A 112 -14.07 16.87 -3.78
N THR A 113 -13.20 15.94 -3.34
CA THR A 113 -11.76 16.04 -3.55
C THR A 113 -11.40 16.05 -5.03
N SER A 114 -12.05 15.21 -5.85
CA SER A 114 -11.86 15.22 -7.30
C SER A 114 -12.29 16.56 -7.90
N LEU A 115 -13.42 17.11 -7.48
CA LEU A 115 -13.92 18.40 -7.95
C LEU A 115 -12.97 19.56 -7.60
N SER A 116 -12.34 19.55 -6.42
CA SER A 116 -11.38 20.58 -6.02
C SER A 116 -10.09 20.56 -6.85
N SER A 117 -9.87 19.52 -7.69
CA SER A 117 -8.74 19.45 -8.63
C SER A 117 -8.94 20.25 -9.91
N SER A 118 -10.13 20.79 -10.14
CA SER A 118 -10.45 21.59 -11.32
C SER A 118 -9.53 22.82 -11.40
N GLU A 119 -9.15 23.20 -12.62
CA GLU A 119 -8.27 24.36 -12.85
C GLU A 119 -9.09 25.65 -12.81
N PHE A 120 -9.54 26.04 -11.60
CA PHE A 120 -10.19 27.32 -11.40
C PHE A 120 -9.19 28.47 -11.56
N GLU A 121 -9.71 29.66 -11.89
CA GLU A 121 -8.91 30.89 -11.95
C GLU A 121 -8.34 31.28 -10.58
N ALA A 122 -7.27 32.05 -10.58
CA ALA A 122 -6.67 32.56 -9.35
C ALA A 122 -7.68 33.35 -8.51
N GLY A 123 -7.72 33.06 -7.22
CA GLY A 123 -8.63 33.73 -6.27
C GLY A 123 -10.02 33.12 -6.16
N ILE A 124 -10.29 32.04 -6.89
CA ILE A 124 -11.50 31.23 -6.68
C ILE A 124 -11.25 30.32 -5.48
N ASP A 125 -12.24 30.25 -4.59
CA ASP A 125 -12.21 29.42 -3.39
C ASP A 125 -12.73 28.01 -3.70
N GLU A 126 -11.82 27.02 -3.72
CA GLU A 126 -12.15 25.62 -4.00
C GLU A 126 -12.93 24.97 -2.84
N PHE A 127 -12.86 25.47 -1.60
CA PHE A 127 -13.72 25.00 -0.53
C PHE A 127 -15.19 25.22 -0.91
N VAL A 128 -15.52 26.42 -1.39
CA VAL A 128 -16.88 26.74 -1.85
C VAL A 128 -17.25 25.93 -3.08
N LYS A 129 -16.34 25.80 -4.06
CA LYS A 129 -16.62 25.08 -5.32
C LYS A 129 -16.84 23.60 -5.10
N ALA A 130 -16.11 22.98 -4.18
CA ALA A 130 -16.22 21.56 -3.88
C ALA A 130 -17.20 21.26 -2.73
N GLY A 131 -17.76 22.29 -2.08
CA GLY A 131 -18.70 22.14 -0.98
C GLY A 131 -18.05 21.61 0.30
N PHE A 132 -16.79 21.96 0.56
CA PHE A 132 -16.10 21.67 1.80
C PHE A 132 -16.29 22.78 2.84
N THR A 133 -16.26 22.42 4.10
CA THR A 133 -16.36 23.35 5.23
C THR A 133 -14.95 23.70 5.75
N PRO A 134 -14.46 24.94 5.54
CA PRO A 134 -13.21 25.37 6.13
C PRO A 134 -13.39 25.58 7.63
N ILE A 135 -12.43 25.04 8.43
CA ILE A 135 -12.33 25.31 9.87
C ILE A 135 -10.96 25.84 10.20
N PRO A 136 -10.82 26.78 11.18
CA PRO A 136 -9.54 27.35 11.53
C PRO A 136 -8.55 26.30 12.01
N SER A 137 -7.28 26.47 11.65
CA SER A 137 -6.16 25.75 12.23
C SER A 137 -5.75 26.34 13.58
N ASP A 138 -5.01 25.55 14.37
CA ASP A 138 -4.56 26.02 15.70
C ASP A 138 -3.18 26.68 15.64
N ILE A 139 -2.31 26.29 14.70
CA ILE A 139 -0.91 26.73 14.63
C ILE A 139 -0.61 27.46 13.32
N VAL A 140 -1.14 26.97 12.18
CA VAL A 140 -0.87 27.55 10.86
C VAL A 140 -2.08 28.34 10.34
N LYS A 141 -1.88 29.17 9.32
CA LYS A 141 -2.96 30.01 8.75
C LYS A 141 -3.92 29.26 7.83
N PRO A 142 -3.48 28.30 6.97
CA PRO A 142 -4.38 27.57 6.10
C PRO A 142 -5.46 26.84 6.89
N PHE A 143 -6.69 26.80 6.30
CA PHE A 143 -7.83 26.14 6.92
C PHE A 143 -7.73 24.63 6.86
N ARG A 144 -8.27 23.94 7.85
CA ARG A 144 -8.53 22.51 7.84
C ARG A 144 -9.85 22.22 7.11
N VAL A 145 -9.97 21.03 6.52
CA VAL A 145 -11.24 20.54 5.92
C VAL A 145 -12.00 19.77 7.00
N LYS A 146 -13.17 20.26 7.42
CA LYS A 146 -13.99 19.68 8.49
C LYS A 146 -14.33 18.19 8.24
N GLU A 147 -14.63 17.85 7.00
CA GLU A 147 -15.05 16.51 6.57
C GLU A 147 -13.92 15.48 6.51
N SER A 148 -12.67 15.93 6.56
CA SER A 148 -11.50 15.04 6.56
C SER A 148 -11.32 14.32 7.90
N PRO A 149 -11.12 13.00 7.91
CA PRO A 149 -10.98 12.26 9.16
C PRO A 149 -9.66 12.51 9.89
N VAL A 150 -8.61 12.96 9.18
CA VAL A 150 -7.32 13.34 9.76
C VAL A 150 -6.80 14.59 9.07
N GLN A 151 -6.40 15.58 9.85
CA GLN A 151 -5.87 16.85 9.36
C GLN A 151 -4.51 17.12 10.01
N MET A 152 -3.50 17.40 9.19
CA MET A 152 -2.11 17.65 9.64
C MET A 152 -1.73 19.09 9.32
N GLU A 153 -1.51 19.89 10.35
CA GLU A 153 -0.94 21.23 10.23
C GLU A 153 0.57 21.11 10.04
N CYS A 154 1.11 21.74 9.01
CA CYS A 154 2.48 21.55 8.59
C CYS A 154 3.19 22.87 8.30
N VAL A 155 4.49 22.91 8.64
CA VAL A 155 5.43 23.96 8.27
C VAL A 155 6.37 23.45 7.20
N VAL A 156 6.49 24.17 6.07
CA VAL A 156 7.34 23.80 4.95
C VAL A 156 8.81 24.07 5.30
N LYS A 157 9.61 23.02 5.34
CA LYS A 157 11.07 23.09 5.62
C LYS A 157 11.84 23.44 4.37
N GLU A 158 11.48 22.79 3.25
CA GLU A 158 12.21 22.93 1.99
C GLU A 158 11.28 22.64 0.80
N ILE A 159 11.58 23.26 -0.33
CA ILE A 159 10.98 22.95 -1.62
C ILE A 159 12.11 22.61 -2.59
N VAL A 160 12.14 21.33 -3.05
CA VAL A 160 13.16 20.85 -3.99
C VAL A 160 12.54 20.71 -5.38
N SER A 161 12.98 21.55 -6.33
CA SER A 161 12.55 21.40 -7.71
C SER A 161 13.30 20.24 -8.38
N LEU A 162 12.57 19.33 -9.02
CA LEU A 162 13.14 18.18 -9.73
C LEU A 162 13.41 18.47 -11.21
N GLY A 163 13.05 19.64 -11.69
CA GLY A 163 13.26 20.09 -13.05
C GLY A 163 12.45 21.34 -13.38
N THR A 164 12.64 21.85 -14.59
CA THR A 164 12.04 23.11 -15.05
C THR A 164 10.94 22.93 -16.10
N GLU A 165 10.86 21.73 -16.68
CA GLU A 165 9.93 21.44 -17.77
C GLU A 165 8.55 20.97 -17.28
N GLY A 166 7.58 20.99 -18.19
CA GLY A 166 6.22 20.49 -17.91
C GLY A 166 6.23 19.03 -17.49
N GLY A 167 5.58 18.73 -16.36
CA GLY A 167 5.60 17.42 -15.73
C GLY A 167 6.62 17.27 -14.61
N ALA A 168 7.59 18.20 -14.48
CA ALA A 168 8.55 18.18 -13.39
C ALA A 168 7.87 18.39 -12.04
N GLY A 169 8.20 17.54 -11.07
CA GLY A 169 7.72 17.63 -9.70
C GLY A 169 8.46 18.69 -8.87
N ASN A 170 7.83 19.12 -7.79
CA ASN A 170 8.44 19.97 -6.78
C ASN A 170 8.18 19.36 -5.41
N LEU A 171 9.19 18.78 -4.78
CA LEU A 171 9.02 18.16 -3.47
C LEU A 171 8.82 19.26 -2.41
N VAL A 172 7.62 19.31 -1.83
CA VAL A 172 7.30 20.17 -0.71
C VAL A 172 7.49 19.35 0.55
N ILE A 173 8.62 19.58 1.25
CA ILE A 173 9.02 18.85 2.45
C ILE A 173 8.44 19.58 3.66
N CYS A 174 7.51 18.94 4.36
CA CYS A 174 6.75 19.53 5.44
C CYS A 174 7.02 18.81 6.77
N GLU A 175 7.29 19.58 7.82
CA GLU A 175 7.24 19.08 9.19
C GLU A 175 5.80 19.20 9.72
N ILE A 176 5.24 18.09 10.19
CA ILE A 176 3.93 18.06 10.81
C ILE A 176 4.06 18.62 12.23
N VAL A 177 3.38 19.72 12.51
CA VAL A 177 3.45 20.41 13.80
C VAL A 177 2.23 20.17 14.68
N LYS A 178 1.13 19.71 14.09
CA LYS A 178 -0.10 19.29 14.80
C LYS A 178 -0.90 18.30 13.98
N ILE A 179 -1.55 17.35 14.65
CA ILE A 179 -2.44 16.37 14.02
C ILE A 179 -3.78 16.41 14.74
N HIS A 180 -4.87 16.50 13.96
CA HIS A 180 -6.24 16.37 14.42
C HIS A 180 -6.80 15.05 13.87
N VAL A 181 -7.36 14.22 14.73
CA VAL A 181 -7.93 12.92 14.38
C VAL A 181 -9.37 12.87 14.84
N SER A 182 -10.27 12.49 13.95
CA SER A 182 -11.67 12.29 14.30
C SER A 182 -11.82 11.10 15.24
N GLU A 183 -12.53 11.26 16.36
CA GLU A 183 -12.77 10.17 17.32
C GLU A 183 -13.52 8.99 16.69
N HIS A 184 -14.31 9.22 15.64
CA HIS A 184 -15.09 8.17 14.96
C HIS A 184 -14.24 7.12 14.26
N ILE A 185 -12.96 7.42 13.97
CA ILE A 185 -12.06 6.46 13.31
C ILE A 185 -11.13 5.76 14.30
N LEU A 186 -11.28 6.01 15.60
CA LEU A 186 -10.46 5.38 16.64
C LEU A 186 -11.06 4.04 17.11
N ASP A 187 -10.16 3.13 17.47
CA ASP A 187 -10.48 1.91 18.18
C ASP A 187 -10.55 2.14 19.71
N GLU A 188 -10.77 1.06 20.46
CA GLU A 188 -10.83 1.08 21.93
C GLU A 188 -9.49 1.48 22.58
N GLN A 189 -8.38 1.28 21.88
CA GLN A 189 -7.02 1.63 22.33
C GLN A 189 -6.60 3.04 21.88
N GLN A 190 -7.52 3.84 21.33
CA GLN A 190 -7.27 5.18 20.79
C GLN A 190 -6.28 5.17 19.62
N GLN A 191 -6.22 4.07 18.85
CA GLN A 191 -5.47 3.98 17.60
C GLN A 191 -6.41 4.15 16.40
N ILE A 192 -5.86 4.61 15.27
CA ILE A 192 -6.66 4.71 14.04
C ILE A 192 -7.00 3.30 13.56
N ASP A 193 -8.28 2.98 13.49
CA ASP A 193 -8.80 1.73 12.98
C ASP A 193 -8.77 1.76 11.43
N PRO A 194 -8.03 0.85 10.77
CA PRO A 194 -7.93 0.82 9.32
C PRO A 194 -9.25 0.54 8.61
N HIS A 195 -10.24 -0.08 9.29
CA HIS A 195 -11.57 -0.33 8.73
C HIS A 195 -12.51 0.87 8.88
N LYS A 196 -12.30 1.72 9.90
CA LYS A 196 -13.15 2.89 10.15
C LYS A 196 -12.74 4.12 9.35
N ILE A 197 -11.44 4.29 9.08
CA ILE A 197 -10.92 5.47 8.37
C ILE A 197 -11.31 5.50 6.89
N ASP A 198 -11.61 4.35 6.29
CA ASP A 198 -12.15 4.19 4.93
C ASP A 198 -11.35 4.93 3.85
N LEU A 199 -10.05 4.71 3.82
CA LEU A 199 -9.12 5.40 2.93
C LEU A 199 -9.38 5.07 1.46
N VAL A 200 -9.07 6.04 0.60
CA VAL A 200 -8.98 5.83 -0.84
C VAL A 200 -7.58 6.16 -1.35
N GLY A 201 -7.16 5.46 -2.40
CA GLY A 201 -5.91 5.69 -3.10
C GLY A 201 -6.11 5.90 -4.60
N ARG A 202 -5.30 6.78 -5.18
CA ARG A 202 -5.26 6.98 -6.65
C ARG A 202 -4.53 5.82 -7.31
N MET A 203 -5.16 5.31 -8.38
CA MET A 203 -4.55 4.37 -9.34
C MET A 203 -4.17 5.12 -10.63
N GLY A 204 -3.95 4.41 -11.71
CA GLY A 204 -3.76 5.02 -13.02
C GLY A 204 -5.05 5.61 -13.60
N ALA A 205 -4.91 6.54 -14.54
CA ALA A 205 -6.02 7.22 -15.22
C ALA A 205 -7.07 7.79 -14.23
N ASN A 206 -8.34 7.40 -14.36
CA ASN A 206 -9.45 7.86 -13.51
C ASN A 206 -9.79 6.87 -12.37
N TRP A 207 -8.96 5.84 -12.17
CA TRP A 207 -9.24 4.81 -11.20
C TRP A 207 -8.78 5.17 -9.79
N TYR A 208 -9.57 4.72 -8.82
CA TYR A 208 -9.26 4.74 -7.40
C TYR A 208 -9.42 3.33 -6.84
N CYS A 209 -8.76 3.04 -5.73
CA CYS A 209 -9.09 1.91 -4.88
C CYS A 209 -9.65 2.44 -3.55
N ARG A 210 -10.46 1.61 -2.89
CA ARG A 210 -10.98 1.85 -1.55
C ARG A 210 -10.42 0.80 -0.62
N ALA A 211 -9.74 1.23 0.44
CA ALA A 211 -9.25 0.34 1.49
C ALA A 211 -10.39 0.02 2.45
N SER A 212 -11.21 -0.98 2.11
CA SER A 212 -12.39 -1.37 2.88
C SER A 212 -12.70 -2.86 2.68
N GLY A 213 -13.33 -3.50 3.68
CA GLY A 213 -13.73 -4.90 3.63
C GLY A 213 -12.54 -5.83 3.34
N GLU A 214 -12.72 -6.77 2.43
CA GLU A 214 -11.71 -7.76 2.03
C GLU A 214 -10.46 -7.18 1.35
N ALA A 215 -10.49 -5.91 0.93
CA ALA A 215 -9.30 -5.23 0.42
C ALA A 215 -8.27 -4.92 1.52
N ILE A 216 -8.67 -4.98 2.80
CA ILE A 216 -7.80 -4.84 3.95
C ILE A 216 -7.56 -6.24 4.52
N PHE A 217 -6.30 -6.66 4.56
CA PHE A 217 -5.90 -7.95 5.13
C PHE A 217 -4.63 -7.80 5.93
N GLU A 218 -4.50 -8.63 6.96
CA GLU A 218 -3.34 -8.61 7.83
C GLU A 218 -2.21 -9.49 7.28
N VAL A 219 -1.00 -8.96 7.32
CA VAL A 219 0.24 -9.70 7.11
C VAL A 219 1.09 -9.55 8.35
N GLN A 220 1.33 -10.66 9.07
CA GLN A 220 2.15 -10.66 10.27
C GLN A 220 3.59 -10.25 9.94
N LYS A 221 4.08 -9.24 10.65
CA LYS A 221 5.47 -8.78 10.50
C LYS A 221 6.40 -9.68 11.31
N PRO A 222 7.57 -10.08 10.78
CA PRO A 222 8.59 -10.85 11.52
C PRO A 222 9.39 -9.94 12.48
N ASN A 223 8.71 -9.20 13.36
CA ASN A 223 9.33 -8.14 14.15
C ASN A 223 10.07 -8.63 15.42
N SER A 224 9.68 -9.76 15.97
CA SER A 224 10.21 -10.26 17.26
C SER A 224 10.83 -11.64 17.16
N LYS A 225 10.62 -12.35 16.08
CA LYS A 225 11.00 -13.73 15.90
C LYS A 225 11.55 -13.93 14.49
N ILE A 226 12.70 -14.59 14.42
CA ILE A 226 13.33 -14.88 13.12
C ILE A 226 12.83 -16.25 12.68
N GLY A 227 12.15 -16.31 11.55
CA GLY A 227 11.73 -17.56 10.91
C GLY A 227 12.93 -18.33 10.36
N ILE A 228 12.71 -19.62 10.05
CA ILE A 228 13.75 -20.50 9.52
C ILE A 228 14.32 -20.06 8.16
N GLY A 229 13.58 -19.24 7.40
CA GLY A 229 13.94 -18.83 6.04
C GLY A 229 13.52 -19.83 4.95
N TYR A 230 13.37 -19.32 3.72
CA TYR A 230 12.95 -20.11 2.56
C TYR A 230 13.94 -21.22 2.19
N ASP A 231 15.23 -20.97 2.39
CA ASP A 231 16.34 -21.89 2.12
C ASP A 231 16.31 -23.14 3.02
N GLN A 232 15.73 -23.04 4.21
CA GLN A 232 15.59 -24.14 5.18
C GLN A 232 14.31 -24.97 4.97
N LEU A 233 13.43 -24.57 4.07
CA LEU A 233 12.25 -25.38 3.75
C LEU A 233 12.70 -26.72 3.12
N PRO A 234 12.12 -27.88 3.55
CA PRO A 234 12.38 -29.17 2.92
C PRO A 234 12.17 -29.11 1.40
N ILE A 235 13.06 -29.72 0.64
CA ILE A 235 13.14 -29.57 -0.83
C ILE A 235 11.83 -29.93 -1.53
N ARG A 236 11.06 -30.92 -1.02
CA ARG A 236 9.78 -31.32 -1.57
C ARG A 236 8.67 -30.30 -1.32
N ILE A 237 8.66 -29.68 -0.13
CA ILE A 237 7.74 -28.58 0.20
C ILE A 237 8.08 -27.38 -0.67
N ARG A 238 9.35 -27.00 -0.75
CA ARG A 238 9.84 -25.89 -1.55
C ARG A 238 9.53 -26.02 -3.05
N ASN A 239 9.54 -27.26 -3.55
CA ASN A 239 9.24 -27.57 -4.95
C ASN A 239 7.79 -28.00 -5.20
N SER A 240 6.88 -27.75 -4.26
CA SER A 240 5.46 -28.01 -4.45
C SER A 240 4.91 -27.27 -5.67
N PHE A 241 4.08 -27.94 -6.46
CA PHE A 241 3.31 -27.33 -7.55
C PHE A 241 1.97 -26.73 -7.08
N ILE A 242 1.60 -26.98 -5.82
CA ILE A 242 0.33 -26.57 -5.20
C ILE A 242 0.51 -25.31 -4.36
N LEU A 243 1.61 -25.25 -3.59
CA LEU A 243 1.90 -24.11 -2.72
C LEU A 243 2.47 -22.94 -3.53
N SER A 244 1.91 -21.76 -3.33
CA SER A 244 2.39 -20.51 -3.91
C SER A 244 3.65 -20.00 -3.20
N GLY A 245 4.31 -18.98 -3.76
CA GLY A 245 5.41 -18.30 -3.07
C GLY A 245 5.00 -17.68 -1.74
N ASN A 246 3.75 -17.18 -1.62
CA ASN A 246 3.22 -16.65 -0.36
C ASN A 246 3.00 -17.75 0.68
N ASP A 247 2.51 -18.93 0.28
CA ASP A 247 2.36 -20.07 1.19
C ASP A 247 3.70 -20.53 1.74
N LEU A 248 4.70 -20.62 0.87
CA LEU A 248 6.08 -20.98 1.26
C LEU A 248 6.69 -19.90 2.17
N ALA A 249 6.39 -18.62 1.95
CA ALA A 249 6.86 -17.53 2.80
C ALA A 249 6.22 -17.58 4.21
N LYS A 250 4.93 -17.91 4.32
CA LYS A 250 4.26 -18.14 5.61
C LYS A 250 4.93 -19.27 6.39
N LEU A 251 5.22 -20.39 5.74
CA LEU A 251 5.96 -21.52 6.34
C LEU A 251 7.36 -21.10 6.76
N ALA A 252 8.09 -20.38 5.90
CA ALA A 252 9.45 -19.92 6.16
C ALA A 252 9.57 -18.91 7.30
N ASN A 253 8.49 -18.18 7.59
CA ASN A 253 8.42 -17.23 8.72
C ASN A 253 8.16 -17.91 10.07
N PHE A 254 8.00 -19.23 10.11
CA PHE A 254 7.84 -20.00 11.34
C PHE A 254 9.21 -20.21 12.02
N GLU A 255 9.27 -20.05 13.35
CA GLU A 255 10.55 -20.04 14.07
C GLU A 255 11.27 -21.39 14.09
N LYS A 256 10.51 -22.47 14.16
CA LYS A 256 11.04 -23.81 14.32
C LYS A 256 10.11 -24.84 13.70
N ILE A 257 10.63 -25.69 12.86
CA ILE A 257 9.90 -26.81 12.28
C ILE A 257 9.36 -27.71 13.41
N PRO A 258 8.07 -28.09 13.39
CA PRO A 258 7.47 -28.95 14.38
C PRO A 258 8.22 -30.29 14.54
N SER A 259 8.33 -30.77 15.78
CA SER A 259 8.98 -32.05 16.05
C SER A 259 8.18 -33.22 15.48
N GLN A 260 8.85 -34.34 15.23
CA GLN A 260 8.22 -35.55 14.75
C GLN A 260 7.11 -36.05 15.71
N GLU A 261 7.29 -35.89 17.00
CA GLU A 261 6.30 -36.26 18.01
C GLU A 261 4.99 -35.48 17.84
N LEU A 262 5.07 -34.17 17.62
CA LEU A 262 3.90 -33.32 17.35
C LEU A 262 3.22 -33.69 16.01
N VAL A 263 3.96 -34.13 15.02
CA VAL A 263 3.39 -34.62 13.75
C VAL A 263 2.68 -35.96 13.94
N GLU A 264 3.24 -36.89 14.71
CA GLU A 264 2.59 -38.18 14.95
C GLU A 264 1.28 -38.01 15.75
N ILE A 265 1.26 -37.15 16.77
CA ILE A 265 0.03 -36.79 17.50
C ILE A 265 -1.00 -36.15 16.55
N PHE A 266 -0.54 -35.28 15.67
CA PHE A 266 -1.45 -34.57 14.73
C PHE A 266 -2.10 -35.51 13.71
N LYS A 267 -1.51 -36.66 13.37
CA LYS A 267 -2.11 -37.67 12.49
C LYS A 267 -3.40 -38.31 13.03
N GLU A 268 -3.62 -38.26 14.34
CA GLU A 268 -4.83 -38.75 14.98
C GLU A 268 -6.05 -37.85 14.73
N ASN A 269 -5.83 -36.66 14.13
CA ASN A 269 -6.90 -35.76 13.73
C ASN A 269 -7.75 -36.39 12.62
N THR A 270 -9.08 -36.33 12.81
CA THR A 270 -10.05 -36.93 11.85
C THR A 270 -9.98 -36.34 10.45
N ASP A 271 -9.67 -35.06 10.31
CA ASP A 271 -9.55 -34.41 9.00
C ASP A 271 -8.30 -34.87 8.26
N ILE A 272 -7.20 -35.07 8.98
CA ILE A 272 -5.96 -35.66 8.43
C ILE A 272 -6.19 -37.10 8.02
N ALA A 273 -6.91 -37.90 8.82
CA ALA A 273 -7.26 -39.26 8.44
C ALA A 273 -8.03 -39.32 7.11
N ARG A 274 -8.96 -38.38 6.87
CA ARG A 274 -9.67 -38.27 5.57
C ARG A 274 -8.74 -37.93 4.44
N VAL A 275 -7.82 -37.00 4.64
CA VAL A 275 -6.82 -36.62 3.62
C VAL A 275 -5.92 -37.80 3.26
N LEU A 276 -5.48 -38.58 4.25
CA LEU A 276 -4.65 -39.77 4.04
C LEU A 276 -5.37 -40.91 3.31
N HIS A 277 -6.70 -41.00 3.47
CA HIS A 277 -7.53 -41.96 2.77
C HIS A 277 -8.00 -41.52 1.38
N ALA A 278 -7.82 -40.24 1.03
CA ALA A 278 -8.25 -39.69 -0.25
C ALA A 278 -7.29 -40.07 -1.40
N GLY A 279 -6.02 -40.26 -1.11
CA GLY A 279 -5.02 -40.65 -2.12
C GLY A 279 -4.98 -42.18 -2.34
N SER A 280 -4.89 -42.59 -3.60
CA SER A 280 -4.77 -44.01 -4.01
C SER A 280 -3.33 -44.49 -3.98
N ASP A 281 -2.36 -43.63 -4.02
CA ASP A 281 -0.92 -43.90 -3.93
C ASP A 281 -0.16 -42.79 -3.17
N ASP A 282 1.14 -42.97 -2.98
CA ASP A 282 1.99 -42.04 -2.21
C ASP A 282 2.09 -40.64 -2.88
N GLU A 283 1.96 -40.53 -4.20
CA GLU A 283 2.05 -39.27 -4.92
C GLU A 283 0.74 -38.48 -4.79
N GLU A 284 -0.39 -39.16 -4.97
CA GLU A 284 -1.72 -38.58 -4.81
C GLU A 284 -1.97 -38.18 -3.35
N THR A 285 -1.58 -39.03 -2.38
CA THR A 285 -1.65 -38.69 -0.96
C THR A 285 -0.84 -37.43 -0.61
N ARG A 286 0.34 -37.28 -1.19
CA ARG A 286 1.15 -36.08 -1.01
C ARG A 286 0.46 -34.84 -1.63
N GLU A 287 -0.13 -34.97 -2.80
CA GLU A 287 -0.87 -33.86 -3.39
C GLU A 287 -2.03 -33.43 -2.50
N GLU A 288 -2.79 -34.36 -1.93
CA GLU A 288 -3.89 -34.07 -1.01
C GLU A 288 -3.39 -33.40 0.29
N LEU A 289 -2.26 -33.85 0.87
CA LEU A 289 -1.61 -33.19 1.99
C LEU A 289 -1.21 -31.75 1.67
N HIS A 290 -0.65 -31.47 0.48
CA HIS A 290 -0.28 -30.13 0.05
C HIS A 290 -1.50 -29.23 -0.18
N LYS A 291 -2.61 -29.76 -0.73
CA LYS A 291 -3.88 -29.04 -0.89
C LYS A 291 -4.48 -28.67 0.47
N HIS A 292 -4.49 -29.62 1.40
CA HIS A 292 -4.98 -29.38 2.77
C HIS A 292 -4.12 -28.35 3.50
N ALA A 293 -2.78 -28.46 3.39
CA ALA A 293 -1.87 -27.48 4.00
C ALA A 293 -2.06 -26.09 3.40
N LYS A 294 -2.33 -25.97 2.10
CA LYS A 294 -2.65 -24.69 1.46
C LYS A 294 -3.91 -24.08 2.07
N HIS A 295 -4.97 -24.87 2.25
CA HIS A 295 -6.19 -24.40 2.89
C HIS A 295 -5.94 -23.90 4.33
N LEU A 296 -5.14 -24.62 5.11
CA LEU A 296 -4.74 -24.20 6.45
C LEU A 296 -3.94 -22.87 6.43
N LEU A 297 -3.06 -22.70 5.45
CA LEU A 297 -2.28 -21.46 5.26
C LEU A 297 -3.17 -20.27 4.85
N GLU A 298 -4.21 -20.50 4.07
CA GLU A 298 -5.23 -19.49 3.74
C GLU A 298 -5.95 -18.99 4.99
N ASN A 299 -6.16 -19.88 5.98
CA ASN A 299 -6.76 -19.57 7.28
C ASN A 299 -5.75 -19.13 8.36
N ASN A 300 -4.48 -18.89 8.00
CA ASN A 300 -3.37 -18.56 8.91
C ASN A 300 -3.04 -19.65 9.96
N GLU A 301 -3.45 -20.89 9.75
CA GLU A 301 -3.13 -22.05 10.59
C GLU A 301 -1.77 -22.66 10.26
N VAL A 302 -0.70 -21.85 10.37
CA VAL A 302 0.64 -22.16 9.84
C VAL A 302 1.24 -23.40 10.52
N GLU A 303 1.06 -23.57 11.84
CA GLU A 303 1.58 -24.74 12.57
C GLU A 303 0.89 -26.03 12.13
N ALA A 304 -0.43 -26.02 11.93
CA ALA A 304 -1.17 -27.16 11.41
C ALA A 304 -0.75 -27.50 9.97
N ALA A 305 -0.54 -26.50 9.14
CA ALA A 305 -0.02 -26.67 7.78
C ALA A 305 1.38 -27.33 7.77
N TRP A 306 2.27 -26.90 8.66
CA TRP A 306 3.57 -27.55 8.84
C TRP A 306 3.43 -29.02 9.23
N LYS A 307 2.60 -29.32 10.24
CA LYS A 307 2.38 -30.70 10.69
C LYS A 307 1.82 -31.56 9.55
N THR A 308 0.87 -31.04 8.78
CA THR A 308 0.31 -31.71 7.60
C THR A 308 1.38 -32.06 6.58
N LEU A 309 2.23 -31.10 6.19
CA LEU A 309 3.28 -31.30 5.20
C LEU A 309 4.36 -32.29 5.68
N LEU A 310 4.64 -32.35 6.97
CA LEU A 310 5.64 -33.24 7.56
C LEU A 310 5.13 -34.69 7.76
N ILE A 311 3.84 -34.96 7.51
CA ILE A 311 3.30 -36.32 7.52
C ILE A 311 3.96 -37.16 6.42
N ASP A 312 4.22 -36.60 5.24
CA ASP A 312 5.09 -37.24 4.25
C ASP A 312 6.50 -37.37 4.82
N LYS A 313 6.90 -38.63 5.09
CA LYS A 313 8.19 -38.95 5.69
C LYS A 313 9.39 -38.45 4.90
N LEU A 314 9.20 -38.23 3.60
CA LEU A 314 10.24 -37.71 2.70
C LEU A 314 10.40 -36.17 2.81
N ASN A 315 9.52 -35.46 3.55
CA ASN A 315 9.65 -34.06 3.89
C ASN A 315 10.39 -33.83 5.22
N ARG A 316 10.79 -34.90 5.88
CA ARG A 316 11.57 -34.83 7.13
C ARG A 316 13.03 -34.52 6.81
N LEU A 317 13.62 -33.60 7.56
CA LEU A 317 15.02 -33.22 7.48
C LEU A 317 15.93 -34.37 7.95
#